data_93bc144de43af31ef47a49f87684f73c
#
_entry.id   93bc144de43af31ef47a49f87684f73c
#
_cell.length_a   1.000
_cell.length_b   1.000
_cell.length_c   1.000
_cell.angle_alpha   90.00
_cell.angle_beta   90.00
_cell.angle_gamma   90.00
#
_symmetry.space_group_name_H-M   'P 1'
#
loop_
_entity.id
_entity.type
_entity.pdbx_description
1 polymer ?
#
loop_
_entity_poly.entity_id
_entity_poly.type
_entity_poly.pdbx_seq_one_letter_code
_entity_poly.pdbx_strand_id
1 'polypeptide(L)'
;MIINKHQAQEVAEILLNINAVKLQPSNFFTWSSGKKSPIYCDNRVILSYPNERAKIQKIFAEYIQEQFTDIHSIAGVATGAIAHGMMVASALELPFIYVRNKAKKHGRQNQIEGKMDKGSNIIVIEDLISTGQSSINAIKAIENSGSKVVSLISIFTYGFFNTEQLSIPCISLCDYNTLIQVALNKKIIQIEEKKILEKWQHTFSI
;
A
#
# COMPACT_ATOMS: atom_id res chain seq x y z
N MET A 1 1.55 -6.35 9.15
CA MET A 1 1.24 -5.65 10.44
C MET A 1 0.54 -4.33 10.12
N ILE A 2 -0.41 -3.85 10.96
CA ILE A 2 -0.98 -2.50 10.83
C ILE A 2 -0.27 -1.51 11.75
N ILE A 3 -0.35 -0.22 11.38
CA ILE A 3 0.27 0.89 12.12
C ILE A 3 -0.22 0.95 13.59
N ASN A 4 -1.50 1.17 13.82
CA ASN A 4 -2.23 0.98 15.07
C ASN A 4 -3.73 0.90 14.78
N LYS A 5 -4.50 0.42 15.75
CA LYS A 5 -5.93 0.13 15.55
C LYS A 5 -6.77 1.38 15.24
N HIS A 6 -6.49 2.50 15.91
CA HIS A 6 -7.26 3.74 15.75
C HIS A 6 -7.07 4.33 14.35
N GLN A 7 -5.82 4.54 13.93
CA GLN A 7 -5.50 5.05 12.61
C GLN A 7 -5.95 4.10 11.50
N ALA A 8 -5.83 2.77 11.69
CA ALA A 8 -6.32 1.81 10.71
C ALA A 8 -7.85 1.88 10.52
N GLN A 9 -8.61 2.14 11.59
CA GLN A 9 -10.05 2.38 11.49
C GLN A 9 -10.36 3.69 10.76
N GLU A 10 -9.63 4.77 11.03
CA GLU A 10 -9.77 6.05 10.31
C GLU A 10 -9.50 5.88 8.82
N VAL A 11 -8.42 5.18 8.46
CA VAL A 11 -8.09 4.88 7.06
C VAL A 11 -9.18 4.03 6.41
N ALA A 12 -9.69 2.99 7.09
CA ALA A 12 -10.79 2.17 6.58
C ALA A 12 -12.04 3.02 6.28
N GLU A 13 -12.39 3.96 7.17
CA GLU A 13 -13.51 4.88 6.96
C GLU A 13 -13.32 5.76 5.74
N ILE A 14 -12.11 6.32 5.57
CA ILE A 14 -11.77 7.11 4.39
C ILE A 14 -11.98 6.28 3.12
N LEU A 15 -11.38 5.09 3.06
CA LEU A 15 -11.43 4.23 1.86
C LEU A 15 -12.86 3.84 1.47
N LEU A 16 -13.71 3.54 2.46
CA LEU A 16 -15.12 3.20 2.24
C LEU A 16 -15.94 4.42 1.81
N ASN A 17 -15.78 5.55 2.48
CA ASN A 17 -16.58 6.76 2.25
C ASN A 17 -16.37 7.35 0.84
N ILE A 18 -15.13 7.30 0.32
CA ILE A 18 -14.82 7.80 -1.04
C ILE A 18 -14.95 6.72 -2.12
N ASN A 19 -15.41 5.51 -1.76
CA ASN A 19 -15.50 4.35 -2.65
C ASN A 19 -14.14 3.93 -3.28
N ALA A 20 -13.02 4.22 -2.63
CA ALA A 20 -11.73 3.65 -2.99
C ALA A 20 -11.71 2.14 -2.78
N VAL A 21 -12.46 1.66 -1.77
CA VAL A 21 -12.79 0.24 -1.59
C VAL A 21 -14.29 0.04 -1.72
N LYS A 22 -14.68 -0.97 -2.50
CA LYS A 22 -16.07 -1.39 -2.72
C LYS A 22 -16.23 -2.85 -2.31
N LEU A 23 -17.33 -3.14 -1.59
CA LEU A 23 -17.69 -4.48 -1.14
C LEU A 23 -18.96 -4.92 -1.87
N GLN A 24 -18.93 -6.10 -2.50
CA GLN A 24 -20.07 -6.74 -3.20
C GLN A 24 -20.09 -8.23 -2.91
N PRO A 25 -20.42 -8.64 -1.68
CA PRO A 25 -20.40 -10.04 -1.26
C PRO A 25 -21.47 -10.93 -1.97
N SER A 26 -22.52 -10.31 -2.51
CA SER A 26 -23.58 -11.02 -3.26
C SER A 26 -23.34 -11.07 -4.76
N ASN A 27 -22.49 -10.17 -5.31
CA ASN A 27 -22.22 -10.09 -6.76
C ASN A 27 -20.75 -9.74 -7.00
N PHE A 28 -19.90 -10.76 -7.03
CA PHE A 28 -18.44 -10.61 -7.07
C PHE A 28 -17.95 -9.84 -8.32
N PHE A 29 -16.99 -8.94 -8.08
CA PHE A 29 -16.19 -8.35 -9.14
C PHE A 29 -15.35 -9.39 -9.85
N THR A 30 -14.97 -9.11 -11.10
CA THR A 30 -13.94 -9.87 -11.80
C THR A 30 -12.69 -9.02 -11.93
N TRP A 31 -11.59 -9.41 -11.28
CA TRP A 31 -10.31 -8.75 -11.41
C TRP A 31 -9.71 -8.93 -12.80
N SER A 32 -8.73 -8.09 -13.17
CA SER A 32 -8.01 -8.21 -14.44
C SER A 32 -7.32 -9.56 -14.64
N SER A 33 -7.02 -10.27 -13.55
CA SER A 33 -6.50 -11.64 -13.54
C SER A 33 -7.57 -12.71 -13.85
N GLY A 34 -8.84 -12.32 -14.02
CA GLY A 34 -9.98 -13.24 -14.18
C GLY A 34 -10.54 -13.80 -12.85
N LYS A 35 -9.88 -13.56 -11.73
CA LYS A 35 -10.34 -14.04 -10.42
C LYS A 35 -11.59 -13.29 -9.94
N LYS A 36 -12.53 -14.04 -9.33
CA LYS A 36 -13.71 -13.46 -8.69
C LYS A 36 -13.39 -12.97 -7.29
N SER A 37 -13.86 -11.76 -6.96
CA SER A 37 -13.60 -11.11 -5.68
C SER A 37 -14.81 -10.34 -5.18
N PRO A 38 -15.19 -10.47 -3.90
CA PRO A 38 -16.25 -9.65 -3.29
C PRO A 38 -15.78 -8.24 -2.91
N ILE A 39 -14.51 -7.92 -3.16
CA ILE A 39 -13.89 -6.63 -2.87
C ILE A 39 -13.13 -6.11 -4.08
N TYR A 40 -13.22 -4.81 -4.30
CA TYR A 40 -12.42 -4.08 -5.27
C TYR A 40 -11.78 -2.87 -4.58
N CYS A 41 -10.46 -2.73 -4.73
CA CYS A 41 -9.69 -1.63 -4.17
C CYS A 41 -8.98 -0.86 -5.28
N ASP A 42 -9.14 0.46 -5.28
CA ASP A 42 -8.40 1.41 -6.12
C ASP A 42 -8.03 2.65 -5.30
N ASN A 43 -6.86 2.60 -4.67
CA ASN A 43 -6.37 3.68 -3.82
C ASN A 43 -6.01 4.96 -4.59
N ARG A 44 -5.92 4.91 -5.92
CA ARG A 44 -5.73 6.10 -6.77
C ARG A 44 -6.91 7.06 -6.68
N VAL A 45 -8.10 6.57 -6.34
CA VAL A 45 -9.29 7.40 -6.07
C VAL A 45 -9.01 8.46 -5.00
N ILE A 46 -8.18 8.15 -3.99
CA ILE A 46 -7.78 9.08 -2.91
C ILE A 46 -7.21 10.38 -3.47
N LEU A 47 -6.50 10.32 -4.60
CA LEU A 47 -5.84 11.47 -5.22
C LEU A 47 -6.82 12.59 -5.60
N SER A 48 -8.09 12.24 -5.86
CA SER A 48 -9.15 13.18 -6.22
C SER A 48 -9.86 13.83 -5.01
N TYR A 49 -9.50 13.41 -3.78
CA TYR A 49 -10.11 13.90 -2.54
C TYR A 49 -9.05 14.62 -1.69
N PRO A 50 -8.91 15.96 -1.82
CA PRO A 50 -7.80 16.70 -1.19
C PRO A 50 -7.70 16.52 0.33
N ASN A 51 -8.82 16.50 1.06
CA ASN A 51 -8.84 16.36 2.51
C ASN A 51 -8.41 14.95 2.95
N GLU A 52 -8.95 13.92 2.32
CA GLU A 52 -8.65 12.51 2.60
C GLU A 52 -7.20 12.20 2.21
N ARG A 53 -6.76 12.73 1.08
CA ARG A 53 -5.37 12.63 0.62
C ARG A 53 -4.39 13.24 1.64
N ALA A 54 -4.71 14.44 2.16
CA ALA A 54 -3.89 15.09 3.17
C ALA A 54 -3.82 14.29 4.48
N LYS A 55 -4.92 13.66 4.91
CA LYS A 55 -4.94 12.79 6.10
C LYS A 55 -4.06 11.57 5.90
N ILE A 56 -4.21 10.86 4.77
CA ILE A 56 -3.38 9.68 4.45
C ILE A 56 -1.89 10.07 4.42
N GLN A 57 -1.54 11.17 3.77
CA GLN A 57 -0.18 11.70 3.73
C GLN A 57 0.36 11.96 5.14
N LYS A 58 -0.44 12.62 5.99
CA LYS A 58 -0.08 12.94 7.38
C LYS A 58 0.21 11.68 8.19
N ILE A 59 -0.67 10.68 8.10
CA ILE A 59 -0.51 9.40 8.81
C ILE A 59 0.81 8.71 8.40
N PHE A 60 1.13 8.67 7.11
CA PHE A 60 2.42 8.15 6.63
C PHE A 60 3.59 8.92 7.22
N ALA A 61 3.57 10.25 7.11
CA ALA A 61 4.69 11.08 7.52
C ALA A 61 4.94 10.99 9.03
N GLU A 62 3.91 11.07 9.85
CA GLU A 62 4.00 10.94 11.30
C GLU A 62 4.58 9.56 11.68
N TYR A 63 4.05 8.48 11.12
CA TYR A 63 4.55 7.14 11.39
C TYR A 63 6.03 6.99 11.01
N ILE A 64 6.43 7.50 9.84
CA ILE A 64 7.82 7.43 9.39
C ILE A 64 8.75 8.22 10.33
N GLN A 65 8.37 9.44 10.71
CA GLN A 65 9.15 10.27 11.64
C GLN A 65 9.31 9.65 13.02
N GLU A 66 8.26 8.97 13.51
CA GLU A 66 8.28 8.31 14.82
C GLU A 66 9.12 7.03 14.85
N GLN A 67 9.13 6.27 13.76
CA GLN A 67 9.72 4.93 13.74
C GLN A 67 11.10 4.84 13.11
N PHE A 68 11.51 5.84 12.32
CA PHE A 68 12.75 5.79 11.55
C PHE A 68 13.51 7.11 11.64
N THR A 69 14.79 7.04 11.99
CA THR A 69 15.64 8.24 12.23
C THR A 69 16.63 8.57 11.12
N ASP A 70 16.97 7.61 10.28
CA ASP A 70 18.04 7.76 9.28
C ASP A 70 17.53 7.38 7.89
N ILE A 71 16.58 8.19 7.37
CA ILE A 71 15.97 7.99 6.06
C ILE A 71 16.50 9.03 5.08
N HIS A 72 17.00 8.55 3.94
CA HIS A 72 17.59 9.39 2.91
C HIS A 72 16.66 9.65 1.73
N SER A 73 15.66 8.79 1.49
CA SER A 73 14.76 8.92 0.34
C SER A 73 13.50 8.08 0.52
N ILE A 74 12.43 8.50 -0.15
CA ILE A 74 11.19 7.75 -0.30
C ILE A 74 11.11 7.19 -1.73
N ALA A 75 10.70 5.93 -1.84
CA ALA A 75 10.49 5.26 -3.14
C ALA A 75 9.02 4.88 -3.31
N GLY A 76 8.38 5.34 -4.38
CA GLY A 76 7.03 4.89 -4.76
C GLY A 76 7.07 3.69 -5.70
N VAL A 77 6.25 2.67 -5.46
CA VAL A 77 6.09 1.57 -6.43
C VAL A 77 5.17 2.01 -7.56
N ALA A 78 5.66 1.98 -8.79
CA ALA A 78 4.87 2.36 -9.95
C ALA A 78 3.80 1.31 -10.26
N THR A 79 2.60 1.75 -10.58
CA THR A 79 2.19 3.13 -10.90
C THR A 79 1.40 3.74 -9.74
N GLY A 80 0.68 2.95 -8.96
CA GLY A 80 -0.31 3.39 -7.96
C GLY A 80 0.31 4.26 -6.86
N ALA A 81 1.50 3.91 -6.40
CA ALA A 81 2.12 4.60 -5.29
C ALA A 81 3.03 5.78 -5.68
N ILE A 82 3.18 6.12 -6.97
CA ILE A 82 4.03 7.27 -7.36
C ILE A 82 3.54 8.55 -6.71
N ALA A 83 2.27 8.89 -6.88
CA ALA A 83 1.72 10.12 -6.34
C ALA A 83 1.67 10.13 -4.81
N HIS A 84 1.28 9.01 -4.20
CA HIS A 84 1.28 8.86 -2.74
C HIS A 84 2.69 9.00 -2.15
N GLY A 85 3.67 8.30 -2.72
CA GLY A 85 5.07 8.38 -2.29
C GLY A 85 5.66 9.78 -2.46
N MET A 86 5.34 10.48 -3.57
CA MET A 86 5.79 11.86 -3.77
C MET A 86 5.21 12.81 -2.70
N MET A 87 3.95 12.65 -2.35
CA MET A 87 3.33 13.46 -1.29
C MET A 87 3.97 13.19 0.08
N VAL A 88 4.26 11.93 0.40
CA VAL A 88 4.96 11.55 1.63
C VAL A 88 6.36 12.14 1.66
N ALA A 89 7.12 12.02 0.57
CA ALA A 89 8.46 12.61 0.45
C ALA A 89 8.45 14.14 0.65
N SER A 90 7.45 14.81 0.05
CA SER A 90 7.27 16.25 0.21
C SER A 90 6.97 16.65 1.66
N ALA A 91 6.14 15.89 2.38
CA ALA A 91 5.84 16.16 3.78
C ALA A 91 7.03 15.93 4.71
N LEU A 92 7.94 15.05 4.33
CA LEU A 92 9.16 14.73 5.08
C LEU A 92 10.38 15.54 4.63
N GLU A 93 10.23 16.39 3.60
CA GLU A 93 11.33 17.12 2.95
C GLU A 93 12.47 16.21 2.47
N LEU A 94 12.11 14.98 2.02
CA LEU A 94 13.06 13.97 1.55
C LEU A 94 13.06 13.87 0.02
N PRO A 95 14.19 13.46 -0.59
CA PRO A 95 14.26 13.05 -1.99
C PRO A 95 13.25 11.95 -2.31
N PHE A 96 12.76 11.98 -3.56
CA PHE A 96 11.81 10.98 -4.06
C PHE A 96 12.33 10.28 -5.30
N ILE A 97 12.17 8.97 -5.33
CA ILE A 97 12.36 8.11 -6.50
C ILE A 97 11.10 7.26 -6.72
N TYR A 98 10.96 6.68 -7.91
CA TYR A 98 9.95 5.62 -8.07
C TYR A 98 10.53 4.42 -8.84
N VAL A 99 9.98 3.25 -8.55
CA VAL A 99 10.45 1.98 -9.12
C VAL A 99 9.40 1.42 -10.05
N ARG A 100 9.77 1.17 -11.30
CA ARG A 100 8.91 0.60 -12.33
C ARG A 100 8.85 -0.92 -12.22
N ASN A 101 7.73 -1.51 -12.61
CA ASN A 101 7.57 -2.96 -12.63
C ASN A 101 8.57 -3.67 -13.58
N LYS A 102 9.00 -2.99 -14.64
CA LYS A 102 9.98 -3.50 -15.62
C LYS A 102 10.94 -2.39 -16.02
N ALA A 103 12.18 -2.76 -16.28
CA ALA A 103 13.17 -1.85 -16.87
C ALA A 103 12.70 -1.32 -18.22
N LYS A 104 13.20 -0.14 -18.62
CA LYS A 104 12.95 0.43 -19.96
C LYS A 104 13.54 -0.49 -21.04
N LYS A 105 12.80 -0.71 -22.12
CA LYS A 105 13.29 -1.48 -23.29
C LYS A 105 14.35 -0.72 -24.09
N HIS A 106 14.41 0.62 -23.98
CA HIS A 106 15.30 1.51 -24.72
C HIS A 106 15.91 2.56 -23.78
N GLY A 107 17.13 3.02 -24.10
CA GLY A 107 17.88 3.99 -23.30
C GLY A 107 18.64 3.35 -22.13
N ARG A 108 18.78 4.09 -21.03
CA ARG A 108 19.44 3.60 -19.80
C ARG A 108 18.57 2.56 -19.13
N GLN A 109 18.38 1.41 -19.52
CA GLN A 109 17.58 0.28 -18.99
C GLN A 109 17.25 0.33 -17.47
N ASN A 110 17.06 1.53 -16.92
CA ASN A 110 16.85 1.76 -15.50
C ASN A 110 15.42 1.37 -15.10
N GLN A 111 15.31 0.63 -14.03
CA GLN A 111 14.05 0.33 -13.37
C GLN A 111 13.69 1.42 -12.35
N ILE A 112 14.68 2.13 -11.81
CA ILE A 112 14.54 3.23 -10.86
C ILE A 112 14.61 4.56 -11.60
N GLU A 113 13.65 5.43 -11.33
CA GLU A 113 13.59 6.80 -11.88
C GLU A 113 13.78 7.81 -10.72
N GLY A 114 14.55 8.84 -11.00
CA GLY A 114 15.06 9.81 -10.03
C GLY A 114 16.53 9.57 -9.73
N LYS A 115 17.09 10.39 -8.82
CA LYS A 115 18.48 10.26 -8.35
C LYS A 115 18.49 9.56 -7.00
N MET A 116 19.30 8.55 -6.85
CA MET A 116 19.53 7.81 -5.63
C MET A 116 21.02 7.62 -5.42
N ASP A 117 21.51 7.98 -4.26
CA ASP A 117 22.92 7.79 -3.89
C ASP A 117 23.11 6.38 -3.30
N LYS A 118 24.25 5.73 -3.62
CA LYS A 118 24.57 4.40 -3.08
C LYS A 118 24.68 4.45 -1.56
N GLY A 119 24.25 3.39 -0.90
CA GLY A 119 24.24 3.29 0.55
C GLY A 119 23.08 3.99 1.25
N SER A 120 22.15 4.59 0.48
CA SER A 120 20.98 5.27 1.04
C SER A 120 20.02 4.30 1.73
N ASN A 121 19.46 4.73 2.87
CA ASN A 121 18.34 4.09 3.55
C ASN A 121 17.02 4.58 2.95
N ILE A 122 16.19 3.68 2.45
CA ILE A 122 15.00 4.00 1.66
C ILE A 122 13.77 3.37 2.27
N ILE A 123 12.68 4.14 2.39
CA ILE A 123 11.35 3.60 2.65
C ILE A 123 10.60 3.45 1.33
N VAL A 124 10.05 2.26 1.12
CA VAL A 124 9.20 1.95 -0.04
C VAL A 124 7.75 2.18 0.31
N ILE A 125 7.05 2.99 -0.48
CA ILE A 125 5.62 3.24 -0.37
C ILE A 125 4.88 2.46 -1.47
N GLU A 126 3.83 1.75 -1.05
CA GLU A 126 2.90 1.05 -1.93
C GLU A 126 1.48 1.57 -1.69
N ASP A 127 0.63 1.55 -2.70
CA ASP A 127 -0.79 1.87 -2.54
C ASP A 127 -1.60 0.67 -2.05
N LEU A 128 -1.30 -0.51 -2.58
CA LEU A 128 -2.00 -1.76 -2.28
C LEU A 128 -1.06 -2.96 -2.30
N ILE A 129 -0.98 -3.70 -1.19
CA ILE A 129 -0.31 -5.00 -1.15
C ILE A 129 -1.36 -6.11 -1.30
N SER A 130 -1.32 -6.81 -2.45
CA SER A 130 -2.07 -8.04 -2.69
C SER A 130 -1.14 -9.25 -2.50
N THR A 131 -0.50 -9.71 -3.55
CA THR A 131 0.48 -10.81 -3.50
C THR A 131 1.90 -10.37 -3.15
N GLY A 132 2.16 -9.07 -3.06
CA GLY A 132 3.47 -8.49 -2.74
C GLY A 132 4.50 -8.51 -3.87
N GLN A 133 4.17 -9.08 -5.04
CA GLN A 133 5.16 -9.26 -6.11
C GLN A 133 5.76 -7.95 -6.62
N SER A 134 4.95 -6.90 -6.78
CA SER A 134 5.44 -5.57 -7.20
C SER A 134 6.39 -4.98 -6.17
N SER A 135 6.03 -5.09 -4.90
CA SER A 135 6.83 -4.60 -3.78
C SER A 135 8.17 -5.34 -3.67
N ILE A 136 8.16 -6.68 -3.79
CA ILE A 136 9.40 -7.49 -3.81
C ILE A 136 10.31 -7.07 -4.96
N ASN A 137 9.75 -6.88 -6.15
CA ASN A 137 10.53 -6.46 -7.33
C ASN A 137 11.15 -5.05 -7.13
N ALA A 138 10.41 -4.14 -6.49
CA ALA A 138 10.89 -2.80 -6.18
C ALA A 138 12.02 -2.83 -5.13
N ILE A 139 11.86 -3.61 -4.06
CA ILE A 139 12.88 -3.80 -3.03
C ILE A 139 14.16 -4.34 -3.65
N LYS A 140 14.07 -5.43 -4.43
CA LYS A 140 15.23 -6.02 -5.12
C LYS A 140 15.92 -5.03 -6.06
N ALA A 141 15.17 -4.21 -6.80
CA ALA A 141 15.75 -3.21 -7.70
C ALA A 141 16.56 -2.16 -6.93
N ILE A 142 16.06 -1.69 -5.79
CA ILE A 142 16.75 -0.73 -4.92
C ILE A 142 18.02 -1.36 -4.33
N GLU A 143 17.92 -2.56 -3.77
CA GLU A 143 19.05 -3.26 -3.15
C GLU A 143 20.14 -3.61 -4.18
N ASN A 144 19.76 -4.06 -5.37
CA ASN A 144 20.70 -4.31 -6.47
C ASN A 144 21.43 -3.05 -6.95
N SER A 145 20.90 -1.86 -6.68
CA SER A 145 21.56 -0.60 -6.99
C SER A 145 22.54 -0.13 -5.90
N GLY A 146 22.68 -0.90 -4.82
CA GLY A 146 23.61 -0.66 -3.72
C GLY A 146 23.06 0.22 -2.60
N SER A 147 21.74 0.36 -2.50
CA SER A 147 21.04 1.02 -1.39
C SER A 147 20.31 0.00 -0.51
N LYS A 148 19.78 0.41 0.63
CA LYS A 148 19.10 -0.44 1.60
C LYS A 148 17.63 -0.03 1.71
N VAL A 149 16.71 -0.99 1.59
CA VAL A 149 15.33 -0.77 1.97
C VAL A 149 15.18 -1.03 3.47
N VAL A 150 14.66 -0.05 4.21
CA VAL A 150 14.49 -0.16 5.67
C VAL A 150 13.07 -0.53 6.06
N SER A 151 12.08 -0.21 5.22
CA SER A 151 10.68 -0.62 5.44
C SER A 151 9.88 -0.56 4.14
N LEU A 152 8.82 -1.37 4.07
CA LEU A 152 7.74 -1.29 3.11
C LEU A 152 6.47 -0.83 3.83
N ILE A 153 5.88 0.29 3.39
CA ILE A 153 4.66 0.81 4.00
C ILE A 153 3.59 1.01 2.93
N SER A 154 2.37 0.50 3.16
CA SER A 154 1.26 0.59 2.21
C SER A 154 0.03 1.26 2.79
N ILE A 155 -0.86 1.77 1.93
CA ILE A 155 -2.17 2.27 2.36
C ILE A 155 -3.04 1.10 2.81
N PHE A 156 -3.10 0.05 2.00
CA PHE A 156 -3.98 -1.10 2.24
C PHE A 156 -3.32 -2.43 1.93
N THR A 157 -3.67 -3.46 2.70
CA THR A 157 -3.30 -4.85 2.39
C THR A 157 -4.49 -5.79 2.50
N TYR A 158 -4.56 -6.76 1.58
CA TYR A 158 -5.48 -7.89 1.69
C TYR A 158 -5.05 -8.95 2.73
N GLY A 159 -3.79 -8.92 3.16
CA GLY A 159 -3.23 -9.93 4.05
C GLY A 159 -2.86 -11.25 3.38
N PHE A 160 -2.80 -11.31 2.03
CA PHE A 160 -2.40 -12.54 1.31
C PHE A 160 -0.90 -12.73 1.23
N PHE A 161 -0.15 -11.66 1.38
CA PHE A 161 1.29 -11.66 1.29
C PHE A 161 1.91 -12.10 2.61
N ASN A 162 2.71 -13.18 2.58
CA ASN A 162 3.51 -13.56 3.75
C ASN A 162 4.70 -12.60 3.88
N THR A 163 4.59 -11.67 4.82
CA THR A 163 5.60 -10.63 5.07
C THR A 163 6.88 -11.17 5.72
N GLU A 164 6.86 -12.40 6.27
CA GLU A 164 8.05 -13.07 6.82
C GLU A 164 9.12 -13.36 5.75
N GLN A 165 8.71 -13.36 4.47
CA GLN A 165 9.65 -13.48 3.35
C GLN A 165 10.52 -12.22 3.16
N LEU A 166 10.13 -11.10 3.78
CA LEU A 166 10.91 -9.88 3.77
C LEU A 166 11.76 -9.78 5.04
N SER A 167 13.02 -9.48 4.90
CA SER A 167 13.94 -9.20 6.02
C SER A 167 13.76 -7.79 6.60
N ILE A 168 12.66 -7.12 6.27
CA ILE A 168 12.35 -5.75 6.65
C ILE A 168 10.92 -5.64 7.18
N PRO A 169 10.61 -4.65 8.04
CA PRO A 169 9.24 -4.36 8.46
C PRO A 169 8.33 -4.09 7.27
N CYS A 170 7.16 -4.73 7.27
CA CYS A 170 6.09 -4.50 6.29
C CYS A 170 4.83 -4.06 7.04
N ILE A 171 4.46 -2.79 6.84
CA ILE A 171 3.40 -2.11 7.57
C ILE A 171 2.31 -1.67 6.59
N SER A 172 1.06 -1.71 7.01
CA SER A 172 -0.06 -1.14 6.25
C SER A 172 -0.85 -0.17 7.12
N LEU A 173 -1.31 0.94 6.55
CA LEU A 173 -2.16 1.88 7.27
C LEU A 173 -3.49 1.22 7.63
N CYS A 174 -4.01 0.38 6.74
CA CYS A 174 -5.23 -0.40 6.95
C CYS A 174 -5.07 -1.81 6.39
N ASP A 175 -5.70 -2.79 7.03
CA ASP A 175 -5.81 -4.15 6.52
C ASP A 175 -7.25 -4.57 6.23
N TYR A 176 -7.40 -5.70 5.57
CA TYR A 176 -8.68 -6.28 5.20
C TYR A 176 -9.61 -6.49 6.40
N ASN A 177 -9.09 -7.05 7.50
CA ASN A 177 -9.90 -7.38 8.67
C ASN A 177 -10.45 -6.12 9.36
N THR A 178 -9.62 -5.08 9.50
CA THR A 178 -10.06 -3.78 10.02
C THR A 178 -11.12 -3.17 9.13
N LEU A 179 -10.92 -3.19 7.80
CA LEU A 179 -11.84 -2.59 6.84
C LEU A 179 -13.22 -3.25 6.87
N ILE A 180 -13.32 -4.57 6.86
CA ILE A 180 -14.62 -5.27 6.90
C ILE A 180 -15.31 -5.12 8.26
N GLN A 181 -14.54 -4.99 9.36
CA GLN A 181 -15.13 -4.71 10.67
C GLN A 181 -15.71 -3.29 10.72
N VAL A 182 -15.03 -2.29 10.16
CA VAL A 182 -15.55 -0.92 10.03
C VAL A 182 -16.79 -0.90 9.14
N ALA A 183 -16.78 -1.63 8.01
CA ALA A 183 -17.94 -1.73 7.12
C ALA A 183 -19.17 -2.32 7.82
N LEU A 184 -18.98 -3.34 8.67
CA LEU A 184 -20.04 -3.91 9.50
C LEU A 184 -20.57 -2.89 10.52
N ASN A 185 -19.69 -2.23 11.27
CA ASN A 185 -20.05 -1.25 12.28
C ASN A 185 -20.83 -0.07 11.69
N LYS A 186 -20.49 0.34 10.48
CA LYS A 186 -21.18 1.38 9.69
C LYS A 186 -22.43 0.87 8.96
N LYS A 187 -22.80 -0.39 9.10
CA LYS A 187 -23.95 -1.03 8.43
C LYS A 187 -23.87 -0.96 6.89
N ILE A 188 -22.67 -0.87 6.33
CA ILE A 188 -22.42 -0.96 4.88
C ILE A 188 -22.61 -2.41 4.42
N ILE A 189 -22.29 -3.37 5.30
CA ILE A 189 -22.52 -4.80 5.12
C ILE A 189 -23.25 -5.38 6.32
N GLN A 190 -23.91 -6.54 6.12
CA GLN A 190 -24.55 -7.32 7.17
C GLN A 190 -23.61 -8.42 7.70
N ILE A 191 -23.99 -9.06 8.81
CA ILE A 191 -23.15 -10.08 9.45
C ILE A 191 -22.94 -11.31 8.53
N GLU A 192 -23.94 -11.68 7.76
CA GLU A 192 -23.88 -12.78 6.79
C GLU A 192 -22.90 -12.46 5.66
N GLU A 193 -22.90 -11.22 5.20
CA GLU A 193 -21.98 -10.71 4.17
C GLU A 193 -20.54 -10.66 4.66
N LYS A 194 -20.32 -10.27 5.93
CA LYS A 194 -19.02 -10.35 6.58
C LYS A 194 -18.47 -11.77 6.53
N LYS A 195 -19.27 -12.79 6.84
CA LYS A 195 -18.85 -14.21 6.78
C LYS A 195 -18.41 -14.63 5.37
N ILE A 196 -19.08 -14.12 4.33
CA ILE A 196 -18.71 -14.38 2.92
C ILE A 196 -17.33 -13.75 2.64
N LEU A 197 -17.11 -12.52 3.07
CA LEU A 197 -15.84 -11.80 2.90
C LEU A 197 -14.70 -12.52 3.62
N GLU A 198 -14.88 -12.91 4.88
CA GLU A 198 -13.88 -13.65 5.67
C GLU A 198 -13.54 -14.99 5.01
N LYS A 199 -14.56 -15.76 4.62
CA LYS A 199 -14.36 -17.03 3.91
C LYS A 199 -13.55 -16.85 2.62
N TRP A 200 -13.88 -15.81 1.84
CA TRP A 200 -13.14 -15.50 0.61
C TRP A 200 -11.68 -15.18 0.90
N GLN A 201 -11.36 -14.36 1.90
CA GLN A 201 -9.98 -14.02 2.26
C GLN A 201 -9.17 -15.29 2.55
N HIS A 202 -9.74 -16.23 3.32
CA HIS A 202 -9.06 -17.50 3.65
C HIS A 202 -8.74 -18.37 2.44
N THR A 203 -9.42 -18.21 1.30
CA THR A 203 -9.09 -18.97 0.07
C THR A 203 -7.76 -18.54 -0.56
N PHE A 204 -7.19 -17.41 -0.15
CA PHE A 204 -5.90 -16.89 -0.64
C PHE A 204 -4.80 -16.91 0.42
N SER A 205 -5.15 -17.17 1.68
CA SER A 205 -4.18 -17.34 2.78
C SER A 205 -3.64 -18.77 2.69
N ILE A 206 -2.52 -18.97 2.01
CA ILE A 206 -1.75 -20.22 1.95
C ILE A 206 -0.41 -19.96 2.62
#